data_84b9c1bbcdc30ed53b1d0fee3d8bfcc4
#
_entry.id   84b9c1bbcdc30ed53b1d0fee3d8bfcc4
#
_cell.length_a   1.000
_cell.length_b   1.000
_cell.length_c   1.000
_cell.angle_alpha   90.00
_cell.angle_beta   90.00
_cell.angle_gamma   90.00
#
_symmetry.space_group_name_H-M   'P 1'
#
loop_
_entity.id
_entity.type
_entity.pdbx_description
1 polymer ?
#
loop_
_entity_poly.entity_id
_entity_poly.type
_entity_poly.pdbx_seq_one_letter_code
_entity_poly.pdbx_strand_id
1 'polypeptide(L)'
;PAGCSVAASFDPDLARREGAAIGREARAFGVGVVLGPAINIKRSPLCGRNFEYYSEDPVLAGELAAGYINGVQSQGVGTSIKHFAANSQEYRRMSASSDMTERTLREIYLPAFETAVKKSQPWTVMCSYNRVNDVFASESRMLLTDILRTEWNFKGFVMSDWGAVADRVKGVAAGLDLEMPGSGGVNDAKIVAAVKAGTLSEAALNKAVIRILNIV
;
A
#
# COMPACT_ATOMS: atom_id res chain seq x y z
N PRO A 1 -14.81 6.15 13.14
CA PRO A 1 -13.81 6.41 14.20
C PRO A 1 -12.41 6.43 13.63
N ALA A 2 -11.46 7.02 14.36
CA ALA A 2 -10.05 6.99 13.98
C ALA A 2 -9.48 5.58 14.18
N GLY A 3 -8.48 5.18 13.37
CA GLY A 3 -7.88 3.84 13.45
C GLY A 3 -7.37 3.47 14.86
N CYS A 4 -6.78 4.44 15.57
CA CYS A 4 -6.36 4.21 16.96
C CYS A 4 -7.50 3.91 17.92
N SER A 5 -8.70 4.47 17.70
CA SER A 5 -9.88 4.16 18.53
C SER A 5 -10.41 2.78 18.25
N VAL A 6 -10.40 2.33 17.00
CA VAL A 6 -10.78 0.96 16.64
C VAL A 6 -9.78 -0.03 17.24
N ALA A 7 -8.49 0.27 17.14
CA ALA A 7 -7.45 -0.60 17.70
C ALA A 7 -7.51 -0.76 19.21
N ALA A 8 -8.00 0.25 19.94
CA ALA A 8 -8.19 0.19 21.38
C ALA A 8 -9.24 -0.84 21.82
N SER A 9 -10.05 -1.35 20.90
CA SER A 9 -10.99 -2.44 21.18
C SER A 9 -10.32 -3.81 21.27
N PHE A 10 -9.16 -3.98 20.63
CA PHE A 10 -8.49 -5.29 20.46
C PHE A 10 -9.39 -6.35 19.79
N ASP A 11 -10.40 -5.91 19.02
CA ASP A 11 -11.44 -6.78 18.44
C ASP A 11 -11.44 -6.73 16.90
N PRO A 12 -10.86 -7.75 16.22
CA PRO A 12 -10.87 -7.83 14.75
C PRO A 12 -12.29 -7.96 14.16
N ASP A 13 -13.26 -8.48 14.90
CA ASP A 13 -14.65 -8.56 14.46
C ASP A 13 -15.32 -7.17 14.48
N LEU A 14 -14.97 -6.32 15.44
CA LEU A 14 -15.38 -4.92 15.43
C LEU A 14 -14.83 -4.21 14.20
N ALA A 15 -13.53 -4.38 13.91
CA ALA A 15 -12.91 -3.83 12.71
C ALA A 15 -13.59 -4.33 11.43
N ARG A 16 -13.99 -5.60 11.37
CA ARG A 16 -14.73 -6.17 10.23
C ARG A 16 -16.13 -5.55 10.09
N ARG A 17 -16.84 -5.33 11.18
CA ARG A 17 -18.17 -4.68 11.18
C ARG A 17 -18.07 -3.21 10.75
N GLU A 18 -17.05 -2.49 11.22
CA GLU A 18 -16.75 -1.14 10.78
C GLU A 18 -16.45 -1.11 9.28
N GLY A 19 -15.56 -1.98 8.81
CA GLY A 19 -15.25 -2.11 7.40
C GLY A 19 -16.49 -2.37 6.54
N ALA A 20 -17.38 -3.25 6.98
CA ALA A 20 -18.64 -3.50 6.29
C ALA A 20 -19.57 -2.28 6.26
N ALA A 21 -19.60 -1.47 7.33
CA ALA A 21 -20.36 -0.22 7.35
C ALA A 21 -19.80 0.80 6.35
N ILE A 22 -18.47 1.02 6.38
CA ILE A 22 -17.77 1.92 5.44
C ILE A 22 -17.93 1.43 4.01
N GLY A 23 -17.83 0.12 3.76
CA GLY A 23 -18.04 -0.45 2.42
C GLY A 23 -19.44 -0.18 1.87
N ARG A 24 -20.49 -0.29 2.70
CA ARG A 24 -21.87 0.08 2.28
C ARG A 24 -21.99 1.54 1.92
N GLU A 25 -21.42 2.44 2.74
CA GLU A 25 -21.43 3.88 2.44
C GLU A 25 -20.64 4.19 1.18
N ALA A 26 -19.43 3.65 1.05
CA ALA A 26 -18.58 3.80 -0.13
C ALA A 26 -19.33 3.36 -1.41
N ARG A 27 -19.98 2.20 -1.37
CA ARG A 27 -20.79 1.71 -2.48
C ARG A 27 -21.95 2.64 -2.82
N ALA A 28 -22.64 3.20 -1.82
CA ALA A 28 -23.75 4.13 -2.02
C ALA A 28 -23.29 5.43 -2.71
N PHE A 29 -22.03 5.85 -2.49
CA PHE A 29 -21.42 6.99 -3.16
C PHE A 29 -20.70 6.65 -4.47
N GLY A 30 -20.76 5.40 -4.95
CA GLY A 30 -20.09 4.99 -6.18
C GLY A 30 -18.55 4.88 -6.06
N VAL A 31 -18.03 4.74 -4.84
CA VAL A 31 -16.60 4.57 -4.59
C VAL A 31 -16.22 3.12 -4.85
N GLY A 32 -15.30 2.88 -5.79
CA GLY A 32 -14.82 1.53 -6.13
C GLY A 32 -13.76 1.00 -5.18
N VAL A 33 -12.90 1.88 -4.63
CA VAL A 33 -11.81 1.50 -3.73
C VAL A 33 -11.68 2.51 -2.59
N VAL A 34 -11.72 2.05 -1.35
CA VAL A 34 -11.43 2.84 -0.16
C VAL A 34 -9.92 2.86 0.08
N LEU A 35 -9.34 4.07 0.26
CA LEU A 35 -7.91 4.25 0.48
C LEU A 35 -7.52 4.01 1.94
N GLY A 36 -7.60 2.79 2.35
CA GLY A 36 -7.33 2.29 3.70
C GLY A 36 -7.42 0.75 3.77
N PRO A 37 -7.11 0.20 4.93
CA PRO A 37 -6.69 0.84 6.17
C PRO A 37 -5.23 1.29 6.13
N ALA A 38 -4.87 2.27 7.00
CA ALA A 38 -3.49 2.67 7.23
C ALA A 38 -2.92 1.91 8.42
N ILE A 39 -1.77 1.23 8.23
CA ILE A 39 -1.27 0.27 9.22
C ILE A 39 0.22 0.38 9.52
N ASN A 40 0.83 1.52 9.21
CA ASN A 40 2.23 1.73 9.60
C ASN A 40 2.39 1.65 11.13
N ILE A 41 3.53 1.16 11.55
CA ILE A 41 3.82 1.03 12.99
C ILE A 41 3.98 2.41 13.63
N LYS A 42 3.32 2.63 14.77
CA LYS A 42 3.44 3.84 15.59
C LYS A 42 4.80 3.88 16.30
N ARG A 43 5.85 4.15 15.54
CA ARG A 43 7.23 4.10 16.03
C ARG A 43 7.57 5.28 16.96
N SER A 44 7.03 6.46 16.65
CA SER A 44 7.21 7.67 17.43
C SER A 44 5.86 8.29 17.78
N PRO A 45 5.64 8.75 19.01
CA PRO A 45 4.41 9.45 19.37
C PRO A 45 4.24 10.77 18.63
N LEU A 46 5.31 11.32 18.06
CA LEU A 46 5.30 12.59 17.32
C LEU A 46 4.91 12.43 15.84
N CYS A 47 4.67 11.21 15.35
CA CYS A 47 4.21 11.03 13.98
C CYS A 47 2.79 11.60 13.81
N GLY A 48 2.64 12.58 12.90
CA GLY A 48 1.39 13.32 12.70
C GLY A 48 0.22 12.48 12.19
N ARG A 49 0.46 11.24 11.76
CA ARG A 49 -0.57 10.32 11.25
C ARG A 49 -0.91 9.16 12.21
N ASN A 50 -0.40 9.19 13.43
CA ASN A 50 -0.69 8.14 14.42
C ASN A 50 -2.19 7.95 14.72
N PHE A 51 -3.02 8.98 14.49
CA PHE A 51 -4.47 8.88 14.70
C PHE A 51 -5.13 7.86 13.75
N GLU A 52 -4.63 7.71 12.53
CA GLU A 52 -5.18 6.77 11.55
C GLU A 52 -4.55 5.38 11.61
N TYR A 53 -3.34 5.24 12.17
CA TYR A 53 -2.67 3.96 12.32
C TYR A 53 -3.22 3.18 13.51
N TYR A 54 -3.20 1.85 13.43
CA TYR A 54 -3.79 1.00 14.45
C TYR A 54 -2.92 0.88 15.70
N SER A 55 -1.67 0.40 15.57
CA SER A 55 -0.86 0.02 16.73
C SER A 55 0.64 0.17 16.48
N GLU A 56 1.42 0.14 17.56
CA GLU A 56 2.85 -0.13 17.52
C GLU A 56 3.14 -1.65 17.41
N ASP A 57 2.17 -2.48 17.82
CA ASP A 57 2.25 -3.94 17.70
C ASP A 57 1.82 -4.38 16.29
N PRO A 58 2.74 -5.00 15.51
CA PRO A 58 2.44 -5.46 14.16
C PRO A 58 1.42 -6.60 14.11
N VAL A 59 1.31 -7.41 15.15
CA VAL A 59 0.34 -8.51 15.21
C VAL A 59 -1.07 -7.93 15.31
N LEU A 60 -1.30 -7.05 16.29
CA LEU A 60 -2.59 -6.38 16.46
C LEU A 60 -2.99 -5.59 15.22
N ALA A 61 -2.04 -4.80 14.66
CA ALA A 61 -2.30 -4.01 13.46
C ALA A 61 -2.69 -4.89 12.26
N GLY A 62 -2.02 -6.03 12.07
CA GLY A 62 -2.30 -6.96 10.98
C GLY A 62 -3.66 -7.65 11.10
N GLU A 63 -4.04 -8.10 12.29
CA GLU A 63 -5.32 -8.76 12.53
C GLU A 63 -6.50 -7.81 12.34
N LEU A 64 -6.41 -6.60 12.90
CA LEU A 64 -7.43 -5.57 12.72
C LEU A 64 -7.56 -5.14 11.24
N ALA A 65 -6.42 -4.98 10.55
CA ALA A 65 -6.42 -4.65 9.14
C ALA A 65 -7.09 -5.74 8.29
N ALA A 66 -6.80 -7.01 8.54
CA ALA A 66 -7.44 -8.12 7.85
C ALA A 66 -8.96 -8.12 8.08
N GLY A 67 -9.40 -7.87 9.32
CA GLY A 67 -10.81 -7.73 9.66
C GLY A 67 -11.47 -6.60 8.84
N TYR A 68 -10.91 -5.40 8.90
CA TYR A 68 -11.40 -4.23 8.18
C TYR A 68 -11.49 -4.46 6.65
N ILE A 69 -10.42 -4.99 6.04
CA ILE A 69 -10.35 -5.26 4.60
C ILE A 69 -11.46 -6.26 4.21
N ASN A 70 -11.58 -7.36 4.93
CA ASN A 70 -12.63 -8.34 4.68
C ASN A 70 -14.04 -7.73 4.82
N GLY A 71 -14.21 -6.82 5.79
CA GLY A 71 -15.45 -6.08 5.97
C GLY A 71 -15.81 -5.22 4.77
N VAL A 72 -14.91 -4.35 4.32
CA VAL A 72 -15.11 -3.46 3.16
C VAL A 72 -15.35 -4.29 1.90
N GLN A 73 -14.49 -5.27 1.63
CA GLN A 73 -14.54 -6.07 0.40
C GLN A 73 -15.78 -6.98 0.34
N SER A 74 -16.38 -7.36 1.48
CA SER A 74 -17.66 -8.07 1.52
C SER A 74 -18.82 -7.28 0.93
N GLN A 75 -18.66 -5.96 0.75
CA GLN A 75 -19.66 -5.07 0.16
C GLN A 75 -19.42 -4.79 -1.34
N GLY A 76 -18.44 -5.49 -1.97
CA GLY A 76 -18.08 -5.26 -3.37
C GLY A 76 -17.31 -3.95 -3.60
N VAL A 77 -16.61 -3.45 -2.58
CA VAL A 77 -15.74 -2.27 -2.64
C VAL A 77 -14.32 -2.71 -2.29
N GLY A 78 -13.35 -2.31 -3.08
CA GLY A 78 -11.95 -2.62 -2.83
C GLY A 78 -11.35 -1.82 -1.69
N THR A 79 -10.18 -2.24 -1.24
CA THR A 79 -9.35 -1.54 -0.26
C THR A 79 -7.96 -1.27 -0.83
N SER A 80 -7.32 -0.19 -0.36
CA SER A 80 -5.92 0.08 -0.62
C SER A 80 -5.19 0.17 0.71
N ILE A 81 -4.60 -0.94 1.13
CA ILE A 81 -3.81 -0.98 2.36
C ILE A 81 -2.58 -0.09 2.22
N LYS A 82 -2.26 0.72 3.26
CA LYS A 82 -1.26 1.78 3.15
C LYS A 82 -0.51 2.01 4.46
N HIS A 83 0.66 2.60 4.45
CA HIS A 83 1.50 2.99 3.31
C HIS A 83 2.68 2.03 3.25
N PHE A 84 2.80 1.29 2.22
CA PHE A 84 3.77 0.21 2.07
C PHE A 84 5.12 0.73 1.53
N ALA A 85 6.21 0.83 2.36
CA ALA A 85 6.27 0.46 3.74
C ALA A 85 7.09 1.48 4.55
N ALA A 86 7.07 1.31 5.89
CA ALA A 86 7.92 2.03 6.83
C ALA A 86 7.78 3.56 6.81
N ASN A 87 6.60 4.11 6.50
CA ASN A 87 6.28 5.53 6.66
C ASN A 87 5.86 5.80 8.11
N SER A 88 6.83 5.88 9.02
CA SER A 88 6.60 6.04 10.45
C SER A 88 6.87 7.45 10.98
N GLN A 89 7.09 8.42 10.07
CA GLN A 89 7.22 9.85 10.35
C GLN A 89 6.72 10.67 9.16
N GLU A 90 6.26 11.89 9.44
CA GLU A 90 5.77 12.82 8.41
C GLU A 90 6.79 13.89 8.03
N TYR A 91 7.73 14.21 8.95
CA TYR A 91 8.76 15.19 8.67
C TYR A 91 9.65 14.73 7.51
N ARG A 92 9.68 15.51 6.44
CA ARG A 92 10.44 15.25 5.20
C ARG A 92 10.11 13.90 4.55
N ARG A 93 8.90 13.40 4.70
CA ARG A 93 8.48 12.07 4.20
C ARG A 93 8.76 11.84 2.71
N MET A 94 8.74 12.92 1.88
CA MET A 94 9.03 12.84 0.44
C MET A 94 10.51 12.64 0.10
N SER A 95 11.41 12.76 1.07
CA SER A 95 12.87 12.71 0.84
C SER A 95 13.64 11.92 1.90
N ALA A 96 13.01 11.63 3.04
CA ALA A 96 13.65 10.87 4.11
C ALA A 96 13.80 9.39 3.74
N SER A 97 14.85 8.75 4.28
CA SER A 97 15.03 7.31 4.23
C SER A 97 14.76 6.70 5.61
N SER A 98 14.00 5.60 5.62
CA SER A 98 13.81 4.75 6.80
C SER A 98 14.85 3.63 6.74
N ASP A 99 15.98 3.85 7.42
CA ASP A 99 17.11 2.95 7.35
C ASP A 99 17.06 1.91 8.47
N MET A 100 17.18 0.65 8.09
CA MET A 100 17.09 -0.47 9.03
C MET A 100 17.70 -1.74 8.46
N THR A 101 18.05 -2.68 9.34
CA THR A 101 18.43 -4.02 8.90
C THR A 101 17.25 -4.77 8.29
N GLU A 102 17.52 -5.73 7.42
CA GLU A 102 16.47 -6.58 6.84
C GLU A 102 15.68 -7.31 7.93
N ARG A 103 16.34 -7.74 9.01
CA ARG A 103 15.68 -8.35 10.16
C ARG A 103 14.64 -7.41 10.78
N THR A 104 15.02 -6.15 11.04
CA THR A 104 14.10 -5.16 11.61
C THR A 104 12.93 -4.89 10.66
N LEU A 105 13.20 -4.77 9.36
CA LEU A 105 12.16 -4.58 8.35
C LEU A 105 11.14 -5.74 8.39
N ARG A 106 11.64 -6.99 8.39
CA ARG A 106 10.80 -8.20 8.32
C ARG A 106 10.11 -8.55 9.65
N GLU A 107 10.69 -8.19 10.79
CA GLU A 107 10.12 -8.56 12.10
C GLU A 107 9.20 -7.47 12.68
N ILE A 108 9.35 -6.20 12.26
CA ILE A 108 8.60 -5.08 12.84
C ILE A 108 7.72 -4.35 11.81
N TYR A 109 8.28 -3.97 10.66
CA TYR A 109 7.57 -3.06 9.75
C TYR A 109 6.71 -3.77 8.71
N LEU A 110 7.04 -4.98 8.34
CA LEU A 110 6.31 -5.76 7.34
C LEU A 110 5.23 -6.69 7.88
N PRO A 111 5.30 -7.25 9.12
CA PRO A 111 4.38 -8.33 9.52
C PRO A 111 2.90 -7.93 9.50
N ALA A 112 2.57 -6.67 9.82
CA ALA A 112 1.19 -6.19 9.73
C ALA A 112 0.66 -6.26 8.29
N PHE A 113 1.47 -5.84 7.32
CA PHE A 113 1.12 -5.93 5.89
C PHE A 113 1.05 -7.38 5.42
N GLU A 114 2.01 -8.21 5.82
CA GLU A 114 2.03 -9.64 5.48
C GLU A 114 0.77 -10.35 5.95
N THR A 115 0.40 -10.15 7.22
CA THR A 115 -0.80 -10.72 7.81
C THR A 115 -2.05 -10.27 7.06
N ALA A 116 -2.19 -8.96 6.83
CA ALA A 116 -3.33 -8.41 6.12
C ALA A 116 -3.43 -8.93 4.67
N VAL A 117 -2.31 -8.95 3.93
CA VAL A 117 -2.29 -9.47 2.54
C VAL A 117 -2.65 -10.94 2.51
N LYS A 118 -2.04 -11.77 3.35
CA LYS A 118 -2.28 -13.22 3.35
C LYS A 118 -3.70 -13.60 3.79
N LYS A 119 -4.29 -12.84 4.75
CA LYS A 119 -5.62 -13.15 5.30
C LYS A 119 -6.79 -12.53 4.53
N SER A 120 -6.55 -11.47 3.75
CA SER A 120 -7.66 -10.72 3.13
C SER A 120 -7.48 -10.36 1.65
N GLN A 121 -6.27 -10.50 1.09
CA GLN A 121 -6.01 -10.14 -0.30
C GLN A 121 -6.66 -8.79 -0.68
N PRO A 122 -6.16 -7.65 -0.14
CA PRO A 122 -6.69 -6.35 -0.52
C PRO A 122 -6.60 -6.16 -2.04
N TRP A 123 -7.60 -5.50 -2.64
CA TRP A 123 -7.58 -5.30 -4.09
C TRP A 123 -6.38 -4.47 -4.54
N THR A 124 -5.95 -3.54 -3.70
CA THR A 124 -4.79 -2.70 -3.98
C THR A 124 -3.90 -2.50 -2.76
N VAL A 125 -2.64 -2.14 -3.02
CA VAL A 125 -1.67 -1.69 -2.02
C VAL A 125 -1.16 -0.31 -2.45
N MET A 126 -1.10 0.64 -1.53
CA MET A 126 -0.52 1.95 -1.78
C MET A 126 0.91 1.98 -1.24
N CYS A 127 1.90 2.20 -2.12
CA CYS A 127 3.28 2.39 -1.69
C CYS A 127 3.46 3.74 -0.99
N SER A 128 4.43 3.81 -0.08
CA SER A 128 4.71 5.00 0.72
C SER A 128 5.58 6.02 -0.02
N TYR A 129 5.67 7.25 0.55
CA TYR A 129 6.50 8.33 0.02
C TYR A 129 7.99 8.13 0.22
N ASN A 130 8.36 7.57 1.39
CA ASN A 130 9.73 7.53 1.87
C ASN A 130 10.60 6.54 1.10
N ARG A 131 11.90 6.70 1.29
CA ARG A 131 12.85 5.64 0.95
C ARG A 131 12.90 4.60 2.07
N VAL A 132 13.26 3.40 1.70
CA VAL A 132 13.66 2.32 2.61
C VAL A 132 15.06 1.92 2.20
N ASN A 133 16.03 2.12 3.09
CA ASN A 133 17.45 1.90 2.80
C ASN A 133 17.88 2.58 1.48
N ASP A 134 17.61 3.89 1.39
CA ASP A 134 17.90 4.79 0.27
C ASP A 134 17.14 4.55 -1.04
N VAL A 135 16.30 3.52 -1.15
CA VAL A 135 15.47 3.27 -2.34
C VAL A 135 14.04 3.72 -2.10
N PHE A 136 13.50 4.57 -2.97
CA PHE A 136 12.09 4.96 -2.87
C PHE A 136 11.18 3.73 -2.86
N ALA A 137 10.18 3.72 -1.97
CA ALA A 137 9.24 2.60 -1.88
C ALA A 137 8.54 2.33 -3.23
N SER A 138 8.25 3.39 -4.00
CA SER A 138 7.68 3.30 -5.35
C SER A 138 8.60 2.69 -6.40
N GLU A 139 9.91 2.58 -6.13
CA GLU A 139 10.93 2.03 -7.03
C GLU A 139 11.59 0.76 -6.48
N SER A 140 11.15 0.29 -5.31
CA SER A 140 11.76 -0.84 -4.62
C SER A 140 11.26 -2.18 -5.16
N ARG A 141 12.05 -2.82 -6.03
CA ARG A 141 11.76 -4.18 -6.49
C ARG A 141 11.63 -5.16 -5.33
N MET A 142 12.53 -5.03 -4.31
CA MET A 142 12.49 -5.86 -3.11
C MET A 142 11.12 -5.80 -2.45
N LEU A 143 10.56 -4.58 -2.23
CA LEU A 143 9.26 -4.43 -1.60
C LEU A 143 8.12 -4.86 -2.52
N LEU A 144 8.06 -4.29 -3.75
CA LEU A 144 6.87 -4.38 -4.60
C LEU A 144 6.76 -5.71 -5.36
N THR A 145 7.88 -6.35 -5.64
CA THR A 145 7.89 -7.61 -6.40
C THR A 145 8.31 -8.78 -5.53
N ASP A 146 9.51 -8.73 -4.96
CA ASP A 146 10.09 -9.90 -4.33
C ASP A 146 9.32 -10.27 -3.05
N ILE A 147 9.07 -9.33 -2.15
CA ILE A 147 8.32 -9.55 -0.92
C ILE A 147 6.81 -9.62 -1.19
N LEU A 148 6.22 -8.53 -1.68
CA LEU A 148 4.76 -8.42 -1.78
C LEU A 148 4.15 -9.48 -2.70
N ARG A 149 4.72 -9.68 -3.88
CA ARG A 149 4.14 -10.57 -4.90
C ARG A 149 4.68 -11.98 -4.84
N THR A 150 6.01 -12.15 -4.71
CA THR A 150 6.61 -13.48 -4.76
C THR A 150 6.46 -14.21 -3.43
N GLU A 151 6.81 -13.57 -2.32
CA GLU A 151 6.74 -14.22 -0.99
C GLU A 151 5.29 -14.28 -0.46
N TRP A 152 4.53 -13.15 -0.55
CA TRP A 152 3.19 -13.09 0.03
C TRP A 152 2.07 -13.42 -0.95
N ASN A 153 2.39 -13.63 -2.24
CA ASN A 153 1.42 -14.01 -3.27
C ASN A 153 0.28 -12.99 -3.46
N PHE A 154 0.58 -11.69 -3.33
CA PHE A 154 -0.39 -10.62 -3.57
C PHE A 154 -0.87 -10.60 -5.02
N LYS A 155 -2.19 -10.54 -5.21
CA LYS A 155 -2.83 -10.66 -6.53
C LYS A 155 -3.29 -9.34 -7.14
N GLY A 156 -3.50 -8.32 -6.32
CA GLY A 156 -3.99 -7.02 -6.75
C GLY A 156 -2.94 -6.14 -7.42
N PHE A 157 -3.24 -4.85 -7.58
CA PHE A 157 -2.27 -3.90 -8.11
C PHE A 157 -1.71 -2.96 -7.04
N VAL A 158 -0.53 -2.40 -7.32
CA VAL A 158 0.12 -1.39 -6.47
C VAL A 158 -0.10 -0.02 -7.07
N MET A 159 -0.66 0.90 -6.27
CA MET A 159 -0.72 2.33 -6.61
C MET A 159 0.33 3.13 -5.82
N SER A 160 0.73 4.28 -6.35
CA SER A 160 1.54 5.23 -5.59
C SER A 160 0.67 6.01 -4.60
N ASP A 161 1.26 6.49 -3.51
CA ASP A 161 0.71 7.63 -2.80
C ASP A 161 0.77 8.89 -3.69
N TRP A 162 0.00 9.94 -3.36
CA TRP A 162 -0.19 11.13 -4.20
C TRP A 162 1.12 11.90 -4.41
N GLY A 163 1.69 11.78 -5.62
CA GLY A 163 2.96 12.39 -5.97
C GLY A 163 4.19 11.64 -5.45
N ALA A 164 4.07 10.39 -5.04
CA ALA A 164 5.16 9.57 -4.51
C ALA A 164 6.08 8.96 -5.59
N VAL A 165 5.83 9.25 -6.87
CA VAL A 165 6.62 8.71 -7.98
C VAL A 165 7.82 9.61 -8.26
N ALA A 166 9.03 9.13 -7.97
CA ALA A 166 10.26 9.84 -8.32
C ALA A 166 10.69 9.52 -9.77
N ASP A 167 10.74 8.23 -10.14
CA ASP A 167 11.00 7.76 -11.50
C ASP A 167 9.94 6.72 -11.91
N ARG A 168 9.07 7.11 -12.84
CA ARG A 168 7.95 6.23 -13.27
C ARG A 168 8.42 4.97 -13.99
N VAL A 169 9.50 5.06 -14.78
CA VAL A 169 10.05 3.91 -15.51
C VAL A 169 10.61 2.88 -14.54
N LYS A 170 11.40 3.33 -13.56
CA LYS A 170 11.90 2.45 -12.48
C LYS A 170 10.75 1.87 -11.67
N GLY A 171 9.71 2.67 -11.39
CA GLY A 171 8.52 2.21 -10.67
C GLY A 171 7.85 1.05 -11.39
N VAL A 172 7.57 1.15 -12.70
CA VAL A 172 6.99 0.04 -13.48
C VAL A 172 7.89 -1.18 -13.45
N ALA A 173 9.19 -1.01 -13.65
CA ALA A 173 10.15 -2.10 -13.60
C ALA A 173 10.20 -2.80 -12.23
N ALA A 174 9.98 -2.03 -11.14
CA ALA A 174 9.94 -2.53 -9.76
C ALA A 174 8.61 -3.21 -9.38
N GLY A 175 7.51 -2.94 -10.10
CA GLY A 175 6.19 -3.52 -9.81
C GLY A 175 5.12 -2.52 -9.36
N LEU A 176 5.37 -1.20 -9.51
CA LEU A 176 4.36 -0.15 -9.34
C LEU A 176 3.46 -0.11 -10.59
N ASP A 177 2.18 -0.39 -10.40
CA ASP A 177 1.23 -0.51 -11.50
C ASP A 177 0.58 0.84 -11.87
N LEU A 178 0.11 1.61 -10.88
CA LEU A 178 -0.64 2.84 -11.07
C LEU A 178 0.03 4.04 -10.39
N GLU A 179 0.24 5.13 -11.15
CA GLU A 179 0.68 6.42 -10.61
C GLU A 179 -0.54 7.27 -10.21
N MET A 180 -0.51 7.83 -9.00
CA MET A 180 -1.55 8.73 -8.49
C MET A 180 -0.95 10.05 -8.00
N PRO A 181 -1.59 11.21 -8.35
CA PRO A 181 -2.48 11.35 -9.49
C PRO A 181 -1.73 11.15 -10.81
N GLY A 182 -2.44 10.96 -11.91
CA GLY A 182 -1.79 10.88 -13.22
C GLY A 182 -1.02 12.17 -13.57
N SER A 183 0.10 12.02 -14.29
CA SER A 183 1.03 13.12 -14.60
C SER A 183 0.61 14.01 -15.80
N GLY A 184 -0.63 13.84 -16.28
CA GLY A 184 -1.08 14.57 -17.48
C GLY A 184 -0.33 14.18 -18.76
N GLY A 185 0.15 12.92 -18.84
CA GLY A 185 0.86 12.38 -20.00
C GLY A 185 2.39 12.51 -19.94
N VAL A 186 2.94 13.28 -18.98
CA VAL A 186 4.40 13.50 -18.88
C VAL A 186 5.15 12.19 -18.62
N ASN A 187 4.70 11.40 -17.68
CA ASN A 187 5.32 10.11 -17.37
C ASN A 187 4.94 9.01 -18.35
N ASP A 188 3.78 9.11 -19.01
CA ASP A 188 3.38 8.19 -20.07
C ASP A 188 4.37 8.27 -21.26
N ALA A 189 4.75 9.49 -21.64
CA ALA A 189 5.76 9.70 -22.69
C ALA A 189 7.11 9.06 -22.33
N LYS A 190 7.53 9.14 -21.05
CA LYS A 190 8.76 8.49 -20.58
C LYS A 190 8.68 6.96 -20.67
N ILE A 191 7.53 6.37 -20.27
CA ILE A 191 7.31 4.92 -20.39
C ILE A 191 7.40 4.49 -21.85
N VAL A 192 6.69 5.18 -22.76
CA VAL A 192 6.72 4.87 -24.20
C VAL A 192 8.14 4.95 -24.75
N ALA A 193 8.89 6.00 -24.40
CA ALA A 193 10.27 6.17 -24.81
C ALA A 193 11.17 5.03 -24.27
N ALA A 194 11.00 4.65 -23.01
CA ALA A 194 11.79 3.58 -22.39
C ALA A 194 11.52 2.21 -23.02
N VAL A 195 10.26 1.92 -23.37
CA VAL A 195 9.91 0.66 -24.07
C VAL A 195 10.53 0.67 -25.48
N LYS A 196 10.41 1.76 -26.23
CA LYS A 196 11.02 1.89 -27.56
C LYS A 196 12.54 1.77 -27.54
N ALA A 197 13.18 2.27 -26.49
CA ALA A 197 14.62 2.17 -26.29
C ALA A 197 15.09 0.82 -25.75
N GLY A 198 14.16 -0.07 -25.37
CA GLY A 198 14.47 -1.37 -24.76
C GLY A 198 14.95 -1.31 -23.30
N THR A 199 14.86 -0.13 -22.64
CA THR A 199 15.26 0.04 -21.24
C THR A 199 14.15 -0.36 -20.25
N LEU A 200 12.90 -0.45 -20.71
CA LEU A 200 11.77 -1.04 -20.01
C LEU A 200 11.19 -2.16 -20.88
N SER A 201 11.03 -3.36 -20.34
CA SER A 201 10.41 -4.44 -21.11
C SER A 201 8.90 -4.19 -21.26
N GLU A 202 8.37 -4.39 -22.47
CA GLU A 202 6.93 -4.33 -22.72
C GLU A 202 6.17 -5.34 -21.86
N ALA A 203 6.77 -6.49 -21.56
CA ALA A 203 6.18 -7.49 -20.65
C ALA A 203 5.97 -6.95 -19.22
N ALA A 204 6.84 -6.06 -18.71
CA ALA A 204 6.65 -5.44 -17.40
C ALA A 204 5.46 -4.46 -17.43
N LEU A 205 5.35 -3.66 -18.49
CA LEU A 205 4.23 -2.75 -18.70
C LEU A 205 2.90 -3.53 -18.82
N ASN A 206 2.87 -4.57 -19.63
CA ASN A 206 1.68 -5.41 -19.82
C ASN A 206 1.23 -6.06 -18.52
N LYS A 207 2.17 -6.52 -17.67
CA LYS A 207 1.83 -7.06 -16.34
C LYS A 207 1.15 -6.00 -15.46
N ALA A 208 1.62 -4.75 -15.47
CA ALA A 208 1.00 -3.66 -14.72
C ALA A 208 -0.43 -3.39 -15.21
N VAL A 209 -0.62 -3.28 -16.53
CA VAL A 209 -1.94 -3.08 -17.14
C VAL A 209 -2.90 -4.22 -16.80
N ILE A 210 -2.47 -5.48 -16.94
CA ILE A 210 -3.31 -6.66 -16.64
C ILE A 210 -3.76 -6.64 -15.18
N ARG A 211 -2.89 -6.28 -14.23
CA ARG A 211 -3.26 -6.22 -12.81
C ARG A 211 -4.34 -5.18 -12.53
N ILE A 212 -4.26 -4.04 -13.19
CA ILE A 212 -5.30 -2.99 -13.07
C ILE A 212 -6.61 -3.50 -13.68
N LEU A 213 -6.58 -4.03 -14.90
CA LEU A 213 -7.76 -4.54 -15.60
C LEU A 213 -8.46 -5.71 -14.87
N ASN A 214 -7.73 -6.47 -14.06
CA ASN A 214 -8.33 -7.55 -13.26
C ASN A 214 -9.14 -7.04 -12.06
N ILE A 215 -9.01 -5.76 -11.71
CA ILE A 215 -9.72 -5.15 -10.57
C ILE A 215 -10.86 -4.24 -11.05
N VAL A 216 -10.71 -3.62 -12.22
CA VAL A 216 -11.69 -2.73 -12.84
C VAL A 216 -12.65 -3.54 -13.71
#